data_02590e0c30e3e3b191c55a58215240ec
#
_entry.id   02590e0c30e3e3b191c55a58215240ec
#
_cell.length_a   1.000
_cell.length_b   1.000
_cell.length_c   1.000
_cell.angle_alpha   90.00
_cell.angle_beta   90.00
_cell.angle_gamma   90.00
#
_symmetry.space_group_name_H-M   'P 1'
#
loop_
_entity.id
_entity.type
_entity.pdbx_description
1 polymer ?
#
loop_
_entity_poly.entity_id
_entity_poly.type
_entity_poly.pdbx_seq_one_letter_code
_entity_poly.pdbx_strand_id
1 'polypeptide(L)'
;MSEKPIKVGLVNLGCPKNQVDAEMMLDKLANAGFQLETEPGLADVVIINTCGFITSAKEEAIENIDEFLTLKKEGRIKKVVVTGCLAERYLDDIAENMPDADVIAGIGCDGDIVELVQKALAGETVRCKAPKDQLPLEGGRKLYSLPFFAYLKIAEGCDNCCAYCAIPFIRGRFRSRPIENIVEEAKRLAAEGVTELVVVAQDTTRYGLDLYGEYKLAELLRALCKIDGIRWIRTLYAYPERITDELIDVIASEEKLVKYLDIPMQHCDPDILKAMNRPGSGKEYKALIRKIREKIPGVVLRTSLIAGFPGETKDQFKKLAQFVRDIRFDHVGCFPYSEEE
;
A
#
# COMPACT_ATOMS: atom_id res chain seq x y z
N MET A 1 14.29 36.83 -18.78
CA MET A 1 13.21 36.64 -17.79
C MET A 1 13.26 35.18 -17.43
N SER A 2 13.59 34.80 -16.19
CA SER A 2 13.51 33.38 -15.78
C SER A 2 12.06 32.97 -15.83
N GLU A 3 11.72 31.97 -16.63
CA GLU A 3 10.40 31.36 -16.59
C GLU A 3 10.10 30.92 -15.16
N LYS A 4 8.88 31.19 -14.68
CA LYS A 4 8.47 30.71 -13.36
C LYS A 4 8.54 29.18 -13.36
N PRO A 5 9.07 28.58 -12.28
CA PRO A 5 9.10 27.11 -12.20
C PRO A 5 7.67 26.55 -12.28
N ILE A 6 7.52 25.47 -13.05
CA ILE A 6 6.26 24.75 -13.16
C ILE A 6 5.93 24.11 -11.81
N LYS A 7 4.72 24.36 -11.33
CA LYS A 7 4.22 23.79 -10.09
C LYS A 7 3.53 22.44 -10.34
N VAL A 8 3.88 21.44 -9.56
CA VAL A 8 3.28 20.11 -9.61
C VAL A 8 2.64 19.79 -8.26
N GLY A 9 1.34 19.50 -8.27
CA GLY A 9 0.59 19.00 -7.14
C GLY A 9 0.31 17.51 -7.29
N LEU A 10 0.13 16.82 -6.16
CA LEU A 10 -0.18 15.40 -6.15
C LEU A 10 -1.36 15.13 -5.22
N VAL A 11 -2.33 14.36 -5.73
CA VAL A 11 -3.45 13.78 -4.97
C VAL A 11 -3.18 12.29 -4.81
N ASN A 12 -3.14 11.81 -3.58
CA ASN A 12 -2.92 10.39 -3.30
C ASN A 12 -4.16 9.79 -2.66
N LEU A 13 -4.87 8.96 -3.42
CA LEU A 13 -6.13 8.31 -3.01
C LEU A 13 -5.91 6.85 -2.56
N GLY A 14 -4.66 6.40 -2.54
CA GLY A 14 -4.34 5.00 -2.33
C GLY A 14 -3.95 4.64 -0.89
N CYS A 15 -3.51 3.41 -0.77
CA CYS A 15 -3.04 2.81 0.47
C CYS A 15 -1.59 3.25 0.82
N PRO A 16 -1.04 2.84 1.98
CA PRO A 16 0.35 3.13 2.35
C PRO A 16 1.41 2.81 1.28
N LYS A 17 1.20 1.77 0.45
CA LYS A 17 2.12 1.44 -0.65
C LYS A 17 2.05 2.49 -1.76
N ASN A 18 0.83 2.93 -2.14
CA ASN A 18 0.65 4.03 -3.10
C ASN A 18 1.28 5.33 -2.59
N GLN A 19 1.21 5.58 -1.28
CA GLN A 19 1.85 6.77 -0.71
C GLN A 19 3.37 6.74 -0.90
N VAL A 20 4.01 5.59 -0.68
CA VAL A 20 5.46 5.45 -0.94
C VAL A 20 5.78 5.69 -2.42
N ASP A 21 4.95 5.16 -3.34
CA ASP A 21 5.12 5.38 -4.77
C ASP A 21 4.98 6.88 -5.11
N ALA A 22 3.98 7.56 -4.54
CA ALA A 22 3.77 9.01 -4.68
C ALA A 22 4.98 9.82 -4.18
N GLU A 23 5.51 9.50 -3.01
CA GLU A 23 6.66 10.19 -2.43
C GLU A 23 7.94 10.02 -3.27
N MET A 24 8.10 8.86 -3.93
CA MET A 24 9.18 8.63 -4.89
C MET A 24 9.00 9.46 -6.17
N MET A 25 7.77 9.56 -6.68
CA MET A 25 7.45 10.43 -7.83
C MET A 25 7.73 11.90 -7.50
N LEU A 26 7.32 12.38 -6.32
CA LEU A 26 7.57 13.75 -5.87
C LEU A 26 9.07 14.06 -5.77
N ASP A 27 9.88 13.12 -5.27
CA ASP A 27 11.35 13.31 -5.21
C ASP A 27 11.95 13.45 -6.61
N LYS A 28 11.57 12.59 -7.55
CA LYS A 28 12.04 12.68 -8.95
C LYS A 28 11.67 14.02 -9.59
N LEU A 29 10.44 14.49 -9.39
CA LEU A 29 9.97 15.76 -9.93
C LEU A 29 10.71 16.94 -9.33
N ALA A 30 10.94 16.95 -8.00
CA ALA A 30 11.71 17.98 -7.33
C ALA A 30 13.16 18.04 -7.84
N ASN A 31 13.81 16.88 -8.00
CA ASN A 31 15.17 16.76 -8.53
C ASN A 31 15.26 17.19 -10.00
N ALA A 32 14.16 17.08 -10.77
CA ALA A 32 14.08 17.57 -12.14
C ALA A 32 13.77 19.09 -12.25
N GLY A 33 13.65 19.80 -11.12
CA GLY A 33 13.47 21.25 -11.06
C GLY A 33 12.00 21.71 -11.05
N PHE A 34 11.03 20.80 -10.87
CA PHE A 34 9.62 21.18 -10.64
C PHE A 34 9.44 21.69 -9.21
N GLN A 35 8.60 22.71 -9.05
CA GLN A 35 8.19 23.18 -7.73
C GLN A 35 7.03 22.32 -7.22
N LEU A 36 7.19 21.72 -6.04
CA LEU A 36 6.09 20.98 -5.43
C LEU A 36 5.06 21.93 -4.80
N GLU A 37 3.78 21.71 -5.09
CA GLU A 37 2.65 22.49 -4.56
C GLU A 37 1.81 21.59 -3.64
N THR A 38 1.57 22.05 -2.41
CA THR A 38 0.83 21.31 -1.40
C THR A 38 -0.68 21.33 -1.62
N GLU A 39 -1.17 22.38 -2.28
CA GLU A 39 -2.57 22.49 -2.68
C GLU A 39 -2.73 22.18 -4.17
N PRO A 40 -3.13 20.96 -4.55
CA PRO A 40 -3.14 20.54 -5.95
C PRO A 40 -3.93 21.46 -6.89
N GLY A 41 -5.02 22.08 -6.40
CA GLY A 41 -5.82 23.04 -7.17
C GLY A 41 -5.12 24.36 -7.52
N LEU A 42 -3.91 24.62 -6.97
CA LEU A 42 -3.05 25.77 -7.27
C LEU A 42 -1.82 25.38 -8.10
N ALA A 43 -1.70 24.14 -8.51
CA ALA A 43 -0.60 23.65 -9.33
C ALA A 43 -0.84 23.89 -10.83
N ASP A 44 0.23 23.90 -11.61
CA ASP A 44 0.16 23.88 -13.08
C ASP A 44 -0.18 22.47 -13.60
N VAL A 45 0.40 21.44 -12.97
CA VAL A 45 0.18 20.02 -13.28
C VAL A 45 -0.30 19.30 -12.04
N VAL A 46 -1.36 18.52 -12.16
CA VAL A 46 -1.88 17.71 -11.07
C VAL A 46 -1.69 16.23 -11.42
N ILE A 47 -1.06 15.49 -10.51
CA ILE A 47 -0.90 14.04 -10.58
C ILE A 47 -1.89 13.40 -9.62
N ILE A 48 -2.74 12.50 -10.13
CA ILE A 48 -3.72 11.77 -9.33
C ILE A 48 -3.26 10.33 -9.25
N ASN A 49 -2.74 9.93 -8.08
CA ASN A 49 -2.31 8.57 -7.80
C ASN A 49 -3.50 7.77 -7.24
N THR A 50 -4.12 6.99 -8.09
CA THR A 50 -5.43 6.39 -7.90
C THR A 50 -5.39 5.04 -7.16
N CYS A 51 -6.48 4.71 -6.47
CA CYS A 51 -6.78 3.37 -5.97
C CYS A 51 -7.78 2.66 -6.90
N GLY A 52 -7.55 1.38 -7.17
CA GLY A 52 -8.41 0.55 -8.01
C GLY A 52 -8.77 -0.78 -7.37
N PHE A 53 -8.82 -0.84 -6.01
CA PHE A 53 -8.97 -2.10 -5.30
C PHE A 53 -10.43 -2.47 -5.04
N ILE A 54 -11.24 -1.56 -4.49
CA ILE A 54 -12.66 -1.80 -4.20
C ILE A 54 -13.52 -0.73 -4.89
N THR A 55 -14.80 -1.02 -5.09
CA THR A 55 -15.73 -0.15 -5.83
C THR A 55 -15.75 1.28 -5.29
N SER A 56 -15.88 1.48 -3.97
CA SER A 56 -15.89 2.83 -3.39
C SER A 56 -14.60 3.61 -3.63
N ALA A 57 -13.44 2.94 -3.66
CA ALA A 57 -12.17 3.59 -3.97
C ALA A 57 -12.02 3.90 -5.47
N LYS A 58 -12.65 3.11 -6.33
CA LYS A 58 -12.75 3.41 -7.77
C LYS A 58 -13.63 4.63 -8.01
N GLU A 59 -14.79 4.71 -7.35
CA GLU A 59 -15.70 5.85 -7.39
C GLU A 59 -15.02 7.14 -6.92
N GLU A 60 -14.36 7.13 -5.75
CA GLU A 60 -13.57 8.25 -5.25
C GLU A 60 -12.49 8.71 -6.24
N ALA A 61 -11.80 7.76 -6.88
CA ALA A 61 -10.78 8.09 -7.86
C ALA A 61 -11.37 8.76 -9.11
N ILE A 62 -12.51 8.27 -9.60
CA ILE A 62 -13.22 8.84 -10.76
C ILE A 62 -13.70 10.26 -10.44
N GLU A 63 -14.33 10.47 -9.28
CA GLU A 63 -14.79 11.78 -8.84
C GLU A 63 -13.64 12.80 -8.76
N ASN A 64 -12.49 12.40 -8.20
CA ASN A 64 -11.31 13.26 -8.16
C ASN A 64 -10.77 13.59 -9.56
N ILE A 65 -10.72 12.62 -10.47
CA ILE A 65 -10.28 12.88 -11.85
C ILE A 65 -11.21 13.90 -12.50
N ASP A 66 -12.52 13.74 -12.40
CA ASP A 66 -13.52 14.65 -12.95
C ASP A 66 -13.42 16.06 -12.35
N GLU A 67 -13.17 16.18 -11.06
CA GLU A 67 -12.94 17.47 -10.40
C GLU A 67 -11.75 18.20 -11.03
N PHE A 68 -10.60 17.53 -11.16
CA PHE A 68 -9.39 18.17 -11.73
C PHE A 68 -9.51 18.40 -13.25
N LEU A 69 -10.24 17.57 -13.98
CA LEU A 69 -10.56 17.86 -15.39
C LEU A 69 -11.46 19.11 -15.52
N THR A 70 -12.36 19.33 -14.59
CA THR A 70 -13.17 20.54 -14.52
C THR A 70 -12.30 21.77 -14.25
N LEU A 71 -11.40 21.73 -13.26
CA LEU A 71 -10.43 22.81 -13.01
C LEU A 71 -9.53 23.10 -14.21
N LYS A 72 -9.19 22.08 -14.98
CA LYS A 72 -8.45 22.25 -16.24
C LYS A 72 -9.28 22.98 -17.29
N LYS A 73 -10.57 22.63 -17.48
CA LYS A 73 -11.49 23.32 -18.38
C LYS A 73 -11.69 24.79 -18.00
N GLU A 74 -11.69 25.10 -16.70
CA GLU A 74 -11.76 26.46 -16.17
C GLU A 74 -10.43 27.24 -16.34
N GLY A 75 -9.36 26.61 -16.78
CA GLY A 75 -8.04 27.22 -16.95
C GLY A 75 -7.28 27.46 -15.65
N ARG A 76 -7.70 26.86 -14.54
CA ARG A 76 -7.05 26.96 -13.23
C ARG A 76 -5.82 26.09 -13.11
N ILE A 77 -5.83 24.93 -13.75
CA ILE A 77 -4.68 24.03 -13.90
C ILE A 77 -4.43 23.77 -15.39
N LYS A 78 -3.22 23.39 -15.76
CA LYS A 78 -2.83 23.22 -17.18
C LYS A 78 -2.95 21.77 -17.62
N LYS A 79 -2.55 20.80 -16.75
CA LYS A 79 -2.38 19.40 -17.10
C LYS A 79 -2.85 18.47 -15.99
N VAL A 80 -3.45 17.35 -16.39
CA VAL A 80 -3.88 16.26 -15.50
C VAL A 80 -3.18 14.97 -15.89
N VAL A 81 -2.50 14.37 -14.92
CA VAL A 81 -1.80 13.08 -15.02
C VAL A 81 -2.49 12.09 -14.10
N VAL A 82 -2.97 10.99 -14.61
CA VAL A 82 -3.62 9.91 -13.86
C VAL A 82 -2.68 8.71 -13.81
N THR A 83 -2.35 8.23 -12.62
CA THR A 83 -1.56 7.03 -12.39
C THR A 83 -2.12 6.18 -11.25
N GLY A 84 -1.43 5.12 -10.88
CA GLY A 84 -1.80 4.27 -9.76
C GLY A 84 -2.61 3.03 -10.16
N CYS A 85 -3.22 2.40 -9.14
CA CYS A 85 -3.86 1.09 -9.30
C CYS A 85 -5.08 1.10 -10.22
N LEU A 86 -5.87 2.17 -10.24
CA LEU A 86 -7.01 2.28 -11.16
C LEU A 86 -6.52 2.41 -12.60
N ALA A 87 -5.55 3.29 -12.84
CA ALA A 87 -4.95 3.47 -14.16
C ALA A 87 -4.30 2.18 -14.67
N GLU A 88 -3.69 1.38 -13.78
CA GLU A 88 -3.14 0.06 -14.14
C GLU A 88 -4.22 -0.92 -14.61
N ARG A 89 -5.38 -0.96 -13.93
CA ARG A 89 -6.48 -1.90 -14.27
C ARG A 89 -7.26 -1.47 -15.50
N TYR A 90 -7.66 -0.20 -15.54
CA TYR A 90 -8.71 0.33 -16.41
C TYR A 90 -8.21 1.46 -17.31
N LEU A 91 -6.96 1.35 -17.82
CA LEU A 91 -6.34 2.39 -18.64
C LEU A 91 -7.23 2.76 -19.85
N ASP A 92 -7.73 1.75 -20.56
CA ASP A 92 -8.51 1.95 -21.78
C ASP A 92 -9.89 2.57 -21.46
N ASP A 93 -10.55 2.09 -20.40
CA ASP A 93 -11.84 2.63 -19.93
C ASP A 93 -11.71 4.10 -19.51
N ILE A 94 -10.63 4.44 -18.77
CA ILE A 94 -10.37 5.82 -18.36
C ILE A 94 -10.07 6.68 -19.62
N ALA A 95 -9.30 6.17 -20.56
CA ALA A 95 -8.97 6.89 -21.78
C ALA A 95 -10.21 7.17 -22.66
N GLU A 96 -11.16 6.24 -22.70
CA GLU A 96 -12.40 6.40 -23.45
C GLU A 96 -13.37 7.39 -22.77
N ASN A 97 -13.55 7.25 -21.45
CA ASN A 97 -14.52 8.05 -20.72
C ASN A 97 -13.99 9.43 -20.26
N MET A 98 -12.66 9.58 -20.15
CA MET A 98 -12.00 10.81 -19.70
C MET A 98 -10.87 11.21 -20.67
N PRO A 99 -11.20 11.49 -21.96
CA PRO A 99 -10.20 11.77 -23.01
C PRO A 99 -9.39 13.04 -22.76
N ASP A 100 -9.92 13.95 -21.93
CA ASP A 100 -9.28 15.22 -21.55
C ASP A 100 -8.11 15.07 -20.58
N ALA A 101 -7.90 13.88 -19.96
CA ALA A 101 -6.70 13.61 -19.19
C ALA A 101 -5.47 13.60 -20.11
N ASP A 102 -4.44 14.36 -19.77
CA ASP A 102 -3.22 14.49 -20.61
C ASP A 102 -2.40 13.20 -20.58
N VAL A 103 -2.26 12.60 -19.41
CA VAL A 103 -1.55 11.33 -19.22
C VAL A 103 -2.42 10.35 -18.45
N ILE A 104 -2.46 9.11 -18.93
CA ILE A 104 -2.96 7.96 -18.14
C ILE A 104 -1.87 6.89 -18.18
N ALA A 105 -1.30 6.57 -17.02
CA ALA A 105 -0.12 5.73 -16.89
C ALA A 105 -0.36 4.61 -15.87
N GLY A 106 -0.08 3.36 -16.25
CA GLY A 106 -0.02 2.25 -15.30
C GLY A 106 1.16 2.38 -14.35
N ILE A 107 1.12 1.67 -13.22
CA ILE A 107 2.14 1.75 -12.15
C ILE A 107 3.56 1.44 -12.62
N GLY A 108 3.72 0.62 -13.67
CA GLY A 108 5.04 0.33 -14.24
C GLY A 108 5.72 1.55 -14.84
N CYS A 109 4.94 2.60 -15.18
CA CYS A 109 5.44 3.85 -15.75
C CYS A 109 5.80 4.91 -14.69
N ASP A 110 5.55 4.68 -13.39
CA ASP A 110 5.84 5.66 -12.32
C ASP A 110 7.34 6.04 -12.24
N GLY A 111 8.20 5.15 -12.77
CA GLY A 111 9.63 5.43 -12.95
C GLY A 111 9.93 6.62 -13.85
N ASP A 112 9.08 6.86 -14.83
CA ASP A 112 9.24 7.82 -15.92
C ASP A 112 8.38 9.08 -15.72
N ILE A 113 7.89 9.32 -14.51
CA ILE A 113 6.94 10.40 -14.20
C ILE A 113 7.40 11.78 -14.68
N VAL A 114 8.71 12.06 -14.64
CA VAL A 114 9.30 13.33 -15.12
C VAL A 114 9.07 13.48 -16.63
N GLU A 115 9.38 12.44 -17.40
CA GLU A 115 9.18 12.42 -18.85
C GLU A 115 7.69 12.54 -19.20
N LEU A 116 6.82 11.84 -18.47
CA LEU A 116 5.38 11.89 -18.68
C LEU A 116 4.81 13.30 -18.46
N VAL A 117 5.26 13.99 -17.41
CA VAL A 117 4.87 15.38 -17.13
C VAL A 117 5.41 16.32 -18.22
N GLN A 118 6.64 16.12 -18.67
CA GLN A 118 7.24 16.94 -19.75
C GLN A 118 6.48 16.78 -21.07
N LYS A 119 6.12 15.56 -21.46
CA LYS A 119 5.29 15.29 -22.63
C LYS A 119 3.92 15.96 -22.55
N ALA A 120 3.27 15.85 -21.38
CA ALA A 120 2.00 16.54 -21.15
C ALA A 120 2.14 18.05 -21.33
N LEU A 121 3.19 18.67 -20.80
CA LEU A 121 3.46 20.10 -20.93
C LEU A 121 3.74 20.50 -22.40
N ALA A 122 4.36 19.61 -23.17
CA ALA A 122 4.56 19.80 -24.63
C ALA A 122 3.26 19.66 -25.45
N GLY A 123 2.14 19.28 -24.81
CA GLY A 123 0.84 19.13 -25.47
C GLY A 123 0.57 17.73 -26.00
N GLU A 124 1.39 16.75 -25.66
CA GLU A 124 1.19 15.36 -26.03
C GLU A 124 0.15 14.70 -25.11
N THR A 125 -0.70 13.85 -25.68
CA THR A 125 -1.57 12.94 -24.93
C THR A 125 -0.88 11.59 -24.81
N VAL A 126 -0.65 11.12 -23.58
CA VAL A 126 0.10 9.88 -23.33
C VAL A 126 -0.80 8.83 -22.68
N ARG A 127 -0.76 7.62 -23.22
CA ARG A 127 -1.40 6.42 -22.66
C ARG A 127 -0.35 5.34 -22.61
N CYS A 128 0.09 4.95 -21.39
CA CYS A 128 1.18 4.00 -21.28
C CYS A 128 0.95 2.95 -20.19
N LYS A 129 1.33 1.73 -20.51
CA LYS A 129 1.47 0.61 -19.59
C LYS A 129 2.86 0.02 -19.76
N ALA A 130 3.56 -0.18 -18.66
CA ALA A 130 4.84 -0.88 -18.62
C ALA A 130 4.73 -2.13 -17.75
N PRO A 131 5.65 -3.11 -17.89
CA PRO A 131 5.70 -4.26 -16.99
C PRO A 131 5.74 -3.84 -15.52
N LYS A 132 4.96 -4.52 -14.68
CA LYS A 132 4.79 -4.19 -13.26
C LYS A 132 6.08 -4.33 -12.43
N ASP A 133 7.01 -5.15 -12.90
CA ASP A 133 8.34 -5.29 -12.33
C ASP A 133 9.25 -4.08 -12.58
N GLN A 134 8.85 -3.16 -13.46
CA GLN A 134 9.50 -1.86 -13.65
C GLN A 134 9.07 -0.81 -12.60
N LEU A 135 8.00 -1.06 -11.83
CA LEU A 135 7.67 -0.18 -10.69
C LEU A 135 8.88 -0.08 -9.75
N PRO A 136 9.42 1.13 -9.54
CA PRO A 136 10.57 1.32 -8.67
C PRO A 136 10.29 0.88 -7.23
N LEU A 137 11.17 0.08 -6.67
CA LEU A 137 11.11 -0.31 -5.25
C LEU A 137 11.95 0.59 -4.35
N GLU A 138 12.90 1.30 -4.94
CA GLU A 138 13.95 2.07 -4.25
C GLU A 138 14.13 3.43 -4.92
N GLY A 139 14.54 4.42 -4.12
CA GLY A 139 14.80 5.77 -4.59
C GLY A 139 14.77 6.79 -3.45
N GLY A 140 15.00 8.05 -3.81
CA GLY A 140 14.73 9.19 -2.93
C GLY A 140 13.22 9.34 -2.68
N ARG A 141 12.86 9.98 -1.59
CA ARG A 141 11.46 10.23 -1.23
C ARG A 141 11.28 11.65 -0.72
N LYS A 142 10.19 12.29 -1.10
CA LYS A 142 9.68 13.50 -0.47
C LYS A 142 8.46 13.12 0.34
N LEU A 143 8.59 13.12 1.68
CA LEU A 143 7.51 12.68 2.55
C LEU A 143 6.27 13.55 2.34
N TYR A 144 5.16 12.88 2.10
CA TYR A 144 3.83 13.47 1.90
C TYR A 144 3.03 13.52 3.22
N SER A 145 3.43 12.70 4.19
CA SER A 145 2.83 12.57 5.51
C SER A 145 3.43 13.53 6.53
N LEU A 146 2.97 13.41 7.79
CA LEU A 146 3.53 14.11 8.93
C LEU A 146 5.02 13.74 9.12
N PRO A 147 5.88 14.69 9.50
CA PRO A 147 7.33 14.51 9.43
C PRO A 147 7.91 13.51 10.44
N PHE A 148 7.09 13.05 11.40
CA PHE A 148 7.56 12.17 12.47
C PHE A 148 7.34 10.67 12.19
N PHE A 149 6.59 10.31 11.14
CA PHE A 149 6.44 8.90 10.75
C PHE A 149 6.58 8.72 9.23
N ALA A 150 7.02 7.53 8.82
CA ALA A 150 7.06 7.15 7.41
C ALA A 150 6.67 5.68 7.22
N TYR A 151 6.00 5.40 6.10
CA TYR A 151 5.84 4.04 5.64
C TYR A 151 7.17 3.53 5.06
N LEU A 152 7.55 2.32 5.43
CA LEU A 152 8.74 1.65 4.91
C LEU A 152 8.28 0.42 4.11
N LYS A 153 8.23 0.57 2.79
CA LYS A 153 7.82 -0.49 1.88
C LYS A 153 8.97 -1.49 1.71
N ILE A 154 8.79 -2.73 2.20
CA ILE A 154 9.83 -3.76 2.20
C ILE A 154 9.72 -4.75 1.04
N ALA A 155 8.57 -4.80 0.41
CA ALA A 155 8.29 -5.64 -0.76
C ALA A 155 7.12 -5.07 -1.56
N GLU A 156 6.97 -5.54 -2.81
CA GLU A 156 5.90 -5.18 -3.73
C GLU A 156 5.26 -6.45 -4.32
N GLY A 157 3.97 -6.34 -4.70
CA GLY A 157 3.25 -7.45 -5.30
C GLY A 157 2.81 -8.53 -4.31
N CYS A 158 2.09 -9.55 -4.79
CA CYS A 158 1.57 -10.62 -3.94
C CYS A 158 1.34 -11.90 -4.74
N ASP A 159 1.74 -13.05 -4.17
CA ASP A 159 1.54 -14.38 -4.75
C ASP A 159 0.47 -15.21 -4.01
N ASN A 160 -0.28 -14.61 -3.07
CA ASN A 160 -1.26 -15.35 -2.27
C ASN A 160 -2.51 -15.75 -3.07
N CYS A 161 -2.83 -15.02 -4.16
CA CYS A 161 -3.95 -15.34 -5.06
C CYS A 161 -5.28 -15.57 -4.34
N CYS A 162 -5.59 -14.77 -3.30
CA CYS A 162 -6.87 -14.82 -2.62
C CYS A 162 -8.00 -14.51 -3.62
N ALA A 163 -9.09 -15.29 -3.60
CA ALA A 163 -10.15 -15.23 -4.61
C ALA A 163 -10.90 -13.88 -4.70
N TYR A 164 -10.80 -13.06 -3.65
CA TYR A 164 -11.41 -11.72 -3.57
C TYR A 164 -10.43 -10.59 -3.90
N CYS A 165 -9.21 -10.88 -4.37
CA CYS A 165 -8.14 -9.88 -4.38
C CYS A 165 -7.54 -9.69 -5.77
N ALA A 166 -7.64 -8.47 -6.29
CA ALA A 166 -7.07 -8.08 -7.58
C ALA A 166 -5.57 -7.71 -7.53
N ILE A 167 -4.93 -7.71 -6.35
CA ILE A 167 -3.54 -7.26 -6.18
C ILE A 167 -2.54 -7.97 -7.10
N PRO A 168 -2.56 -9.29 -7.30
CA PRO A 168 -1.63 -9.95 -8.23
C PRO A 168 -1.74 -9.42 -9.67
N PHE A 169 -2.95 -9.05 -10.09
CA PHE A 169 -3.21 -8.47 -11.41
C PHE A 169 -2.79 -7.00 -11.51
N ILE A 170 -2.82 -6.25 -10.39
CA ILE A 170 -2.46 -4.84 -10.36
C ILE A 170 -0.96 -4.67 -10.14
N ARG A 171 -0.40 -5.31 -9.09
CA ARG A 171 0.95 -5.09 -8.57
C ARG A 171 1.96 -6.18 -8.93
N GLY A 172 1.50 -7.25 -9.58
CA GLY A 172 2.33 -8.34 -10.05
C GLY A 172 2.80 -9.30 -8.94
N ARG A 173 3.86 -10.05 -9.28
CA ARG A 173 4.48 -11.04 -8.39
C ARG A 173 5.15 -10.39 -7.19
N PHE A 174 5.25 -11.15 -6.10
CA PHE A 174 5.92 -10.69 -4.89
C PHE A 174 7.42 -10.49 -5.13
N ARG A 175 7.96 -9.34 -4.74
CA ARG A 175 9.35 -8.94 -4.89
C ARG A 175 9.83 -8.28 -3.61
N SER A 176 10.71 -8.94 -2.85
CA SER A 176 11.37 -8.39 -1.67
C SER A 176 12.50 -7.42 -2.05
N ARG A 177 12.70 -6.42 -1.21
CA ARG A 177 13.89 -5.56 -1.27
C ARG A 177 15.02 -6.15 -0.41
N PRO A 178 16.30 -5.95 -0.76
CA PRO A 178 17.43 -6.35 0.10
C PRO A 178 17.37 -5.67 1.47
N ILE A 179 17.74 -6.41 2.53
CA ILE A 179 17.75 -5.88 3.92
C ILE A 179 18.60 -4.62 4.01
N GLU A 180 19.78 -4.62 3.36
CA GLU A 180 20.73 -3.53 3.39
C GLU A 180 20.13 -2.23 2.84
N ASN A 181 19.39 -2.32 1.74
CA ASN A 181 18.76 -1.18 1.07
C ASN A 181 17.61 -0.61 1.90
N ILE A 182 16.83 -1.49 2.57
CA ILE A 182 15.75 -1.08 3.48
C ILE A 182 16.33 -0.37 4.71
N VAL A 183 17.41 -0.91 5.29
CA VAL A 183 18.10 -0.32 6.44
C VAL A 183 18.70 1.04 6.07
N GLU A 184 19.28 1.17 4.87
CA GLU A 184 19.84 2.43 4.40
C GLU A 184 18.74 3.50 4.21
N GLU A 185 17.60 3.14 3.63
CA GLU A 185 16.46 4.05 3.55
C GLU A 185 15.96 4.45 4.93
N ALA A 186 15.82 3.51 5.86
CA ALA A 186 15.37 3.78 7.21
C ALA A 186 16.33 4.72 7.97
N LYS A 187 17.65 4.62 7.75
CA LYS A 187 18.63 5.56 8.30
C LYS A 187 18.47 6.97 7.72
N ARG A 188 18.22 7.08 6.41
CA ARG A 188 17.96 8.40 5.79
C ARG A 188 16.71 9.04 6.38
N LEU A 189 15.61 8.28 6.51
CA LEU A 189 14.38 8.76 7.13
C LEU A 189 14.60 9.20 8.59
N ALA A 190 15.37 8.45 9.36
CA ALA A 190 15.73 8.82 10.73
C ALA A 190 16.54 10.12 10.78
N ALA A 191 17.48 10.32 9.85
CA ALA A 191 18.26 11.55 9.74
C ALA A 191 17.41 12.78 9.35
N GLU A 192 16.30 12.56 8.65
CA GLU A 192 15.29 13.58 8.31
C GLU A 192 14.30 13.87 9.45
N GLY A 193 14.40 13.16 10.58
CA GLY A 193 13.58 13.38 11.78
C GLY A 193 12.42 12.42 11.96
N VAL A 194 12.29 11.40 11.12
CA VAL A 194 11.29 10.33 11.30
C VAL A 194 11.62 9.53 12.56
N THR A 195 10.63 9.37 13.42
CA THR A 195 10.76 8.64 14.70
C THR A 195 9.94 7.35 14.74
N GLU A 196 8.94 7.20 13.86
CA GLU A 196 8.17 5.96 13.70
C GLU A 196 8.26 5.44 12.26
N LEU A 197 8.65 4.16 12.13
CA LEU A 197 8.60 3.42 10.87
C LEU A 197 7.39 2.49 10.86
N VAL A 198 6.57 2.58 9.81
CA VAL A 198 5.46 1.65 9.58
C VAL A 198 5.84 0.73 8.42
N VAL A 199 6.25 -0.48 8.74
CA VAL A 199 6.71 -1.50 7.79
C VAL A 199 5.50 -2.06 7.04
N VAL A 200 5.54 -1.95 5.70
CA VAL A 200 4.42 -2.34 4.83
C VAL A 200 4.87 -3.17 3.63
N ALA A 201 4.02 -4.10 3.24
CA ALA A 201 3.98 -4.82 1.97
C ALA A 201 2.53 -5.24 1.74
N GLN A 202 2.23 -6.01 0.71
CA GLN A 202 0.93 -6.68 0.59
C GLN A 202 0.81 -7.87 1.57
N ASP A 203 1.95 -8.49 1.89
CA ASP A 203 2.12 -9.52 2.90
C ASP A 203 3.52 -9.38 3.50
N THR A 204 3.63 -8.75 4.66
CA THR A 204 4.93 -8.51 5.31
C THR A 204 5.57 -9.80 5.80
N THR A 205 4.77 -10.80 6.18
CA THR A 205 5.27 -12.08 6.72
C THR A 205 5.91 -12.97 5.65
N ARG A 206 5.69 -12.67 4.35
CA ARG A 206 6.33 -13.39 3.22
C ARG A 206 7.74 -12.85 2.91
N TYR A 207 8.12 -11.71 3.49
CA TYR A 207 9.36 -11.03 3.19
C TYR A 207 10.58 -11.95 3.25
N GLY A 208 11.39 -11.88 2.20
CA GLY A 208 12.65 -12.61 2.07
C GLY A 208 12.56 -13.96 1.36
N LEU A 209 11.36 -14.58 1.30
CA LEU A 209 11.23 -15.93 0.74
C LEU A 209 11.67 -16.02 -0.74
N ASP A 210 11.35 -15.00 -1.54
CA ASP A 210 11.73 -14.93 -2.95
C ASP A 210 13.21 -14.59 -3.17
N LEU A 211 13.79 -13.78 -2.28
CA LEU A 211 15.15 -13.26 -2.42
C LEU A 211 16.20 -14.13 -1.72
N TYR A 212 15.87 -14.68 -0.54
CA TYR A 212 16.80 -15.43 0.31
C TYR A 212 16.44 -16.92 0.46
N GLY A 213 15.27 -17.35 -0.04
CA GLY A 213 14.76 -18.71 0.12
C GLY A 213 14.15 -19.01 1.49
N GLU A 214 14.05 -18.01 2.40
CA GLU A 214 13.50 -18.14 3.75
C GLU A 214 12.82 -16.86 4.22
N TYR A 215 12.00 -16.96 5.25
CA TYR A 215 11.33 -15.79 5.84
C TYR A 215 12.31 -14.93 6.64
N LYS A 216 12.50 -13.67 6.26
CA LYS A 216 13.49 -12.75 6.83
C LYS A 216 12.90 -11.55 7.57
N LEU A 217 11.59 -11.50 7.81
CA LEU A 217 10.98 -10.35 8.50
C LEU A 217 11.57 -10.17 9.91
N ALA A 218 11.76 -11.24 10.67
CA ALA A 218 12.32 -11.15 12.02
C ALA A 218 13.75 -10.56 12.01
N GLU A 219 14.59 -11.00 11.08
CA GLU A 219 15.95 -10.48 10.90
C GLU A 219 15.95 -9.00 10.50
N LEU A 220 15.10 -8.62 9.53
CA LEU A 220 14.93 -7.23 9.12
C LEU A 220 14.50 -6.34 10.31
N LEU A 221 13.51 -6.77 11.10
CA LEU A 221 13.03 -6.01 12.25
C LEU A 221 14.13 -5.80 13.30
N ARG A 222 14.95 -6.82 13.60
CA ARG A 222 16.13 -6.65 14.47
C ARG A 222 17.13 -5.65 13.91
N ALA A 223 17.35 -5.64 12.59
CA ALA A 223 18.25 -4.69 11.96
C ALA A 223 17.71 -3.26 12.06
N LEU A 224 16.40 -3.05 11.84
CA LEU A 224 15.74 -1.75 11.97
C LEU A 224 15.76 -1.24 13.42
N CYS A 225 15.63 -2.11 14.43
CA CYS A 225 15.69 -1.73 15.84
C CYS A 225 17.04 -1.12 16.25
N LYS A 226 18.12 -1.41 15.51
CA LYS A 226 19.46 -0.87 15.78
C LYS A 226 19.65 0.56 15.27
N ILE A 227 18.71 1.12 14.54
CA ILE A 227 18.84 2.46 13.94
C ILE A 227 18.58 3.52 15.01
N ASP A 228 19.54 4.42 15.19
CA ASP A 228 19.39 5.56 16.08
C ASP A 228 18.35 6.55 15.52
N GLY A 229 17.64 7.26 16.42
CA GLY A 229 16.58 8.19 16.05
C GLY A 229 15.20 7.54 15.89
N ILE A 230 15.12 6.29 15.45
CA ILE A 230 13.84 5.55 15.41
C ILE A 230 13.46 5.11 16.83
N ARG A 231 12.22 5.44 17.21
CA ARG A 231 11.63 5.10 18.52
C ARG A 231 10.62 3.96 18.42
N TRP A 232 9.83 3.94 17.33
CA TRP A 232 8.78 2.96 17.11
C TRP A 232 8.86 2.33 15.73
N ILE A 233 8.66 1.02 15.70
CA ILE A 233 8.56 0.24 14.46
C ILE A 233 7.27 -0.56 14.54
N ARG A 234 6.37 -0.33 13.60
CA ARG A 234 5.08 -1.00 13.48
C ARG A 234 5.06 -1.85 12.22
N THR A 235 4.49 -3.04 12.30
CA THR A 235 4.28 -3.91 11.12
C THR A 235 2.79 -4.00 10.81
N LEU A 236 2.45 -3.92 9.52
CA LEU A 236 1.08 -4.12 9.03
C LEU A 236 1.02 -5.32 8.07
N TYR A 237 -0.20 -5.86 7.89
CA TYR A 237 -0.52 -6.89 6.89
C TYR A 237 0.26 -8.20 7.10
N ALA A 238 0.17 -8.77 8.31
CA ALA A 238 0.72 -10.09 8.63
C ALA A 238 -0.24 -11.21 8.19
N TYR A 239 0.25 -12.17 7.44
CA TYR A 239 -0.55 -13.32 7.03
C TYR A 239 -0.49 -14.40 8.13
N PRO A 240 -1.61 -14.84 8.71
CA PRO A 240 -1.61 -15.63 9.96
C PRO A 240 -0.78 -16.90 9.88
N GLU A 241 -0.78 -17.60 8.73
CA GLU A 241 -0.08 -18.87 8.55
C GLU A 241 1.44 -18.73 8.43
N ARG A 242 1.95 -17.49 8.32
CA ARG A 242 3.39 -17.18 8.22
C ARG A 242 3.94 -16.45 9.43
N ILE A 243 3.13 -16.30 10.48
CA ILE A 243 3.60 -15.75 11.75
C ILE A 243 4.39 -16.83 12.47
N THR A 244 5.72 -16.78 12.34
CA THR A 244 6.65 -17.75 12.94
C THR A 244 6.85 -17.46 14.44
N ASP A 245 7.34 -18.47 15.16
CA ASP A 245 7.72 -18.29 16.58
C ASP A 245 8.82 -17.25 16.74
N GLU A 246 9.79 -17.24 15.83
CA GLU A 246 10.86 -16.26 15.81
C GLU A 246 10.31 -14.83 15.65
N LEU A 247 9.33 -14.60 14.77
CA LEU A 247 8.71 -13.29 14.61
C LEU A 247 8.00 -12.84 15.90
N ILE A 248 7.26 -13.75 16.54
CA ILE A 248 6.59 -13.46 17.81
C ILE A 248 7.63 -13.11 18.89
N ASP A 249 8.73 -13.86 18.98
CA ASP A 249 9.78 -13.67 19.99
C ASP A 249 10.52 -12.32 19.76
N VAL A 250 10.75 -11.93 18.52
CA VAL A 250 11.35 -10.63 18.18
C VAL A 250 10.41 -9.48 18.57
N ILE A 251 9.13 -9.58 18.22
CA ILE A 251 8.15 -8.55 18.62
C ILE A 251 8.01 -8.46 20.15
N ALA A 252 8.12 -9.59 20.85
CA ALA A 252 8.07 -9.61 22.31
C ALA A 252 9.29 -8.92 22.94
N SER A 253 10.49 -9.19 22.44
CA SER A 253 11.76 -8.82 23.06
C SER A 253 12.26 -7.42 22.71
N GLU A 254 12.02 -6.93 21.50
CA GLU A 254 12.55 -5.65 21.04
C GLU A 254 11.68 -4.48 21.53
N GLU A 255 12.29 -3.53 22.25
CA GLU A 255 11.57 -2.39 22.86
C GLU A 255 10.99 -1.43 21.79
N LYS A 256 11.70 -1.22 20.67
CA LYS A 256 11.25 -0.34 19.59
C LYS A 256 10.09 -0.92 18.79
N LEU A 257 9.88 -2.25 18.82
CA LEU A 257 8.75 -2.89 18.15
C LEU A 257 7.46 -2.67 18.95
N VAL A 258 6.52 -1.96 18.34
CA VAL A 258 5.20 -1.73 18.92
C VAL A 258 4.50 -3.07 19.09
N LYS A 259 3.98 -3.33 20.29
CA LYS A 259 3.25 -4.56 20.60
C LYS A 259 1.86 -4.54 19.93
N TYR A 260 1.88 -4.52 18.63
CA TYR A 260 0.71 -4.42 17.75
C TYR A 260 0.88 -5.36 16.57
N LEU A 261 -0.17 -6.12 16.26
CA LEU A 261 -0.22 -7.01 15.11
C LEU A 261 -1.51 -6.82 14.32
N ASP A 262 -1.37 -6.49 13.04
CA ASP A 262 -2.45 -6.45 12.07
C ASP A 262 -2.48 -7.75 11.27
N ILE A 263 -3.48 -8.59 11.57
CA ILE A 263 -3.60 -9.96 11.04
C ILE A 263 -4.95 -10.10 10.32
N PRO A 264 -5.03 -9.78 9.02
CA PRO A 264 -6.27 -9.91 8.24
C PRO A 264 -6.68 -11.38 8.09
N MET A 265 -7.56 -11.88 8.93
CA MET A 265 -8.03 -13.28 8.91
C MET A 265 -9.10 -13.54 7.86
N GLN A 266 -9.84 -12.51 7.46
CA GLN A 266 -10.90 -12.47 6.47
C GLN A 266 -12.14 -13.25 6.90
N HIS A 267 -12.02 -14.51 7.34
CA HIS A 267 -13.10 -15.36 7.85
C HIS A 267 -12.55 -16.38 8.87
N CYS A 268 -13.42 -17.19 9.49
CA CYS A 268 -13.02 -18.25 10.42
C CYS A 268 -13.58 -19.63 10.05
N ASP A 269 -14.58 -19.69 9.17
CA ASP A 269 -15.14 -20.97 8.71
C ASP A 269 -14.22 -21.57 7.63
N PRO A 270 -13.82 -22.85 7.77
CA PRO A 270 -12.84 -23.47 6.87
C PRO A 270 -13.34 -23.59 5.42
N ASP A 271 -14.65 -23.77 5.21
CA ASP A 271 -15.20 -23.90 3.86
C ASP A 271 -15.15 -22.53 3.13
N ILE A 272 -15.46 -21.45 3.84
CA ILE A 272 -15.36 -20.09 3.31
C ILE A 272 -13.90 -19.71 3.08
N LEU A 273 -13.00 -20.00 4.02
CA LEU A 273 -11.56 -19.76 3.82
C LEU A 273 -11.02 -20.52 2.60
N LYS A 274 -11.42 -21.78 2.42
CA LYS A 274 -11.07 -22.57 1.24
C LYS A 274 -11.61 -21.93 -0.05
N ALA A 275 -12.86 -21.47 -0.05
CA ALA A 275 -13.45 -20.76 -1.19
C ALA A 275 -12.72 -19.41 -1.46
N MET A 276 -12.22 -18.75 -0.44
CA MET A 276 -11.36 -17.55 -0.54
C MET A 276 -9.93 -17.87 -1.02
N ASN A 277 -9.59 -19.12 -1.28
CA ASN A 277 -8.22 -19.58 -1.54
C ASN A 277 -7.24 -19.20 -0.39
N ARG A 278 -7.71 -19.37 0.85
CA ARG A 278 -6.90 -19.12 2.06
C ARG A 278 -6.81 -20.41 2.89
N PRO A 279 -5.61 -20.77 3.34
CA PRO A 279 -5.44 -21.84 4.32
C PRO A 279 -5.93 -21.40 5.70
N GLY A 280 -6.09 -22.37 6.60
CA GLY A 280 -6.39 -22.11 7.99
C GLY A 280 -7.84 -22.39 8.40
N SER A 281 -8.10 -22.17 9.66
CA SER A 281 -9.40 -22.38 10.30
C SER A 281 -9.53 -21.54 11.57
N GLY A 282 -10.76 -21.31 12.02
CA GLY A 282 -11.01 -20.61 13.29
C GLY A 282 -10.35 -21.26 14.50
N LYS A 283 -10.16 -22.61 14.48
CA LYS A 283 -9.42 -23.30 15.55
C LYS A 283 -7.94 -22.95 15.55
N GLU A 284 -7.32 -22.96 14.40
CA GLU A 284 -5.88 -22.60 14.25
C GLU A 284 -5.65 -21.13 14.58
N TYR A 285 -6.53 -20.24 14.11
CA TYR A 285 -6.46 -18.83 14.45
C TYR A 285 -6.61 -18.54 15.94
N LYS A 286 -7.54 -19.25 16.64
CA LYS A 286 -7.66 -19.16 18.11
C LYS A 286 -6.38 -19.62 18.81
N ALA A 287 -5.75 -20.68 18.33
CA ALA A 287 -4.48 -21.17 18.88
C ALA A 287 -3.33 -20.18 18.66
N LEU A 288 -3.22 -19.61 17.45
CA LEU A 288 -2.23 -18.57 17.12
C LEU A 288 -2.39 -17.35 18.05
N ILE A 289 -3.61 -16.81 18.15
CA ILE A 289 -3.87 -15.64 18.99
C ILE A 289 -3.56 -15.89 20.47
N ARG A 290 -3.91 -17.07 20.98
CA ARG A 290 -3.55 -17.47 22.36
C ARG A 290 -2.03 -17.42 22.55
N LYS A 291 -1.28 -18.06 21.66
CA LYS A 291 0.18 -18.08 21.68
C LYS A 291 0.78 -16.66 21.62
N ILE A 292 0.25 -15.80 20.75
CA ILE A 292 0.69 -14.41 20.63
C ILE A 292 0.48 -13.67 21.97
N ARG A 293 -0.70 -13.78 22.58
CA ARG A 293 -1.02 -13.13 23.85
C ARG A 293 -0.19 -13.65 25.03
N GLU A 294 0.12 -14.94 25.04
CA GLU A 294 1.00 -15.55 26.04
C GLU A 294 2.43 -15.02 25.94
N LYS A 295 2.96 -14.87 24.72
CA LYS A 295 4.33 -14.40 24.47
C LYS A 295 4.48 -12.89 24.47
N ILE A 296 3.45 -12.14 24.14
CA ILE A 296 3.46 -10.66 24.04
C ILE A 296 2.36 -10.10 24.95
N PRO A 297 2.63 -9.96 26.27
CA PRO A 297 1.66 -9.37 27.19
C PRO A 297 1.25 -7.95 26.74
N GLY A 298 -0.06 -7.68 26.72
CA GLY A 298 -0.60 -6.38 26.32
C GLY A 298 -0.60 -6.11 24.81
N VAL A 299 -0.37 -7.14 23.99
CA VAL A 299 -0.42 -6.98 22.52
C VAL A 299 -1.79 -6.47 22.07
N VAL A 300 -1.77 -5.47 21.21
CA VAL A 300 -2.94 -4.94 20.49
C VAL A 300 -3.11 -5.73 19.19
N LEU A 301 -4.27 -6.34 19.01
CA LEU A 301 -4.60 -7.17 17.86
C LEU A 301 -5.65 -6.50 16.97
N ARG A 302 -5.30 -6.27 15.72
CA ARG A 302 -6.22 -5.83 14.68
C ARG A 302 -6.47 -6.95 13.69
N THR A 303 -7.71 -7.06 13.20
CA THR A 303 -8.06 -7.95 12.10
C THR A 303 -8.96 -7.25 11.10
N SER A 304 -8.99 -7.79 9.87
CA SER A 304 -9.98 -7.47 8.85
C SER A 304 -10.76 -8.73 8.50
N LEU A 305 -12.07 -8.57 8.33
CA LEU A 305 -13.00 -9.65 8.01
C LEU A 305 -13.84 -9.25 6.81
N ILE A 306 -14.28 -10.25 6.03
CA ILE A 306 -15.22 -10.09 4.92
C ILE A 306 -16.49 -10.86 5.28
N ALA A 307 -17.64 -10.21 5.17
CA ALA A 307 -18.95 -10.79 5.35
C ALA A 307 -19.73 -10.79 4.02
N GLY A 308 -20.54 -11.79 3.78
CA GLY A 308 -21.31 -11.92 2.55
C GLY A 308 -20.50 -12.46 1.37
N PHE A 309 -19.40 -13.18 1.64
CA PHE A 309 -18.65 -13.86 0.58
C PHE A 309 -19.54 -14.86 -0.14
N PRO A 310 -19.42 -15.04 -1.49
CA PRO A 310 -20.25 -15.97 -2.25
C PRO A 310 -20.29 -17.37 -1.65
N GLY A 311 -21.51 -17.84 -1.37
CA GLY A 311 -21.76 -19.13 -0.71
C GLY A 311 -21.75 -19.08 0.82
N GLU A 312 -21.48 -17.94 1.46
CA GLU A 312 -21.59 -17.81 2.92
C GLU A 312 -23.05 -17.96 3.38
N THR A 313 -23.28 -18.88 4.30
CA THR A 313 -24.59 -19.11 4.92
C THR A 313 -24.76 -18.27 6.18
N LYS A 314 -26.03 -18.08 6.61
CA LYS A 314 -26.33 -17.39 7.88
C LYS A 314 -25.66 -18.03 9.10
N ASP A 315 -25.46 -19.35 9.09
CA ASP A 315 -24.84 -20.05 10.21
C ASP A 315 -23.32 -19.87 10.21
N GLN A 316 -22.69 -19.79 9.04
CA GLN A 316 -21.27 -19.43 8.92
C GLN A 316 -21.01 -17.99 9.35
N PHE A 317 -21.89 -17.05 8.98
CA PHE A 317 -21.84 -15.67 9.51
C PHE A 317 -21.98 -15.62 11.05
N LYS A 318 -22.93 -16.40 11.63
CA LYS A 318 -23.05 -16.48 13.11
C LYS A 318 -21.78 -17.03 13.76
N LYS A 319 -21.14 -18.04 13.13
CA LYS A 319 -19.84 -18.56 13.61
C LYS A 319 -18.76 -17.47 13.56
N LEU A 320 -18.71 -16.67 12.49
CA LEU A 320 -17.79 -15.54 12.37
C LEU A 320 -18.04 -14.52 13.48
N ALA A 321 -19.30 -14.14 13.72
CA ALA A 321 -19.66 -13.22 14.78
C ALA A 321 -19.28 -13.77 16.18
N GLN A 322 -19.47 -15.09 16.41
CA GLN A 322 -19.06 -15.73 17.66
C GLN A 322 -17.54 -15.78 17.80
N PHE A 323 -16.82 -16.05 16.70
CA PHE A 323 -15.36 -16.03 16.67
C PHE A 323 -14.79 -14.67 17.11
N VAL A 324 -15.37 -13.57 16.63
CA VAL A 324 -14.96 -12.19 17.03
C VAL A 324 -15.16 -11.99 18.54
N ARG A 325 -16.32 -12.40 19.06
CA ARG A 325 -16.61 -12.31 20.53
C ARG A 325 -15.65 -13.14 21.37
N ASP A 326 -15.27 -14.32 20.90
CA ASP A 326 -14.38 -15.23 21.63
C ASP A 326 -12.95 -14.72 21.65
N ILE A 327 -12.46 -14.18 20.52
CA ILE A 327 -11.09 -13.69 20.38
C ILE A 327 -10.91 -12.35 21.09
N ARG A 328 -11.91 -11.46 21.06
CA ARG A 328 -11.82 -10.10 21.60
C ARG A 328 -10.64 -9.34 21.00
N PHE A 329 -10.67 -9.15 19.70
CA PHE A 329 -9.71 -8.25 19.04
C PHE A 329 -9.88 -6.83 19.57
N ASP A 330 -8.78 -6.08 19.64
CA ASP A 330 -8.80 -4.67 20.04
C ASP A 330 -9.38 -3.81 18.90
N HIS A 331 -9.09 -4.18 17.65
CA HIS A 331 -9.63 -3.52 16.46
C HIS A 331 -10.13 -4.53 15.43
N VAL A 332 -11.33 -4.31 14.91
CA VAL A 332 -11.94 -5.14 13.86
C VAL A 332 -12.47 -4.25 12.75
N GLY A 333 -11.96 -4.44 11.53
CA GLY A 333 -12.62 -3.97 10.31
C GLY A 333 -13.43 -5.10 9.71
N CYS A 334 -14.73 -4.92 9.53
CA CYS A 334 -15.59 -5.88 8.84
C CYS A 334 -16.17 -5.21 7.59
N PHE A 335 -15.88 -5.78 6.43
CA PHE A 335 -16.26 -5.23 5.13
C PHE A 335 -17.29 -6.15 4.47
N PRO A 336 -18.34 -5.60 3.83
CA PRO A 336 -19.16 -6.40 2.92
C PRO A 336 -18.28 -6.88 1.76
N TYR A 337 -18.58 -8.08 1.26
CA TYR A 337 -17.91 -8.57 0.06
C TYR A 337 -18.17 -7.61 -1.11
N SER A 338 -17.12 -7.26 -1.81
CA SER A 338 -17.16 -6.53 -3.08
C SER A 338 -16.64 -7.46 -4.18
N GLU A 339 -17.44 -7.64 -5.21
CA GLU A 339 -17.01 -8.40 -6.38
C GLU A 339 -15.99 -7.60 -7.16
N GLU A 340 -14.85 -8.23 -7.46
CA GLU A 340 -13.77 -7.64 -8.24
C GLU A 340 -13.57 -8.48 -9.52
N GLU A 341 -13.54 -7.81 -10.66
CA GLU A 341 -13.32 -8.38 -11.99
C GLU A 341 -11.91 -8.95 -12.17
#